data_ca3860bfa4d6bcc6edfe2708b27bc61b
#
_entry.id   ca3860bfa4d6bcc6edfe2708b27bc61b
#
_cell.length_a   1.000
_cell.length_b   1.000
_cell.length_c   1.000
_cell.angle_alpha   90.00
_cell.angle_beta   90.00
_cell.angle_gamma   90.00
#
_symmetry.space_group_name_H-M   'P 1'
#
loop_
_entity.id
_entity.type
_entity.pdbx_description
1 polymer ?
#
loop_
_entity_poly.entity_id
_entity_poly.type
_entity_poly.pdbx_seq_one_letter_code
_entity_poly.pdbx_strand_id
1 'polypeptide(L)'
;MDARELKEYILENNYVEQILDAIHCHHIKFHGDYWTCGNPDGDNTGAIVIYNTENLSCTNYTRRMIETDRATDIIDLVCFCEKLSFPEGLKFICQEVGISYYHDFESDIPESLKILKLVN
;
A
#
# COMPACT_ATOMS: atom_id res chain seq x y z
N MET A 1 -0.01 -11.26 -10.48
CA MET A 1 -0.12 -9.80 -10.16
C MET A 1 1.14 -9.33 -9.48
N ASP A 2 1.71 -8.23 -9.91
CA ASP A 2 2.87 -7.62 -9.25
C ASP A 2 2.45 -6.38 -8.46
N ALA A 3 3.40 -5.69 -7.83
CA ALA A 3 3.09 -4.52 -7.00
C ALA A 3 2.44 -3.39 -7.79
N ARG A 4 2.84 -3.19 -9.06
CA ARG A 4 2.24 -2.18 -9.92
C ARG A 4 0.78 -2.51 -10.21
N GLU A 5 0.52 -3.76 -10.53
CA GLU A 5 -0.85 -4.22 -10.79
C GLU A 5 -1.73 -4.14 -9.54
N LEU A 6 -1.15 -4.40 -8.36
CA LEU A 6 -1.87 -4.22 -7.11
C LEU A 6 -2.27 -2.76 -6.91
N LYS A 7 -1.37 -1.82 -7.20
CA LYS A 7 -1.69 -0.39 -7.10
C LYS A 7 -2.79 0.02 -8.09
N GLU A 8 -2.75 -0.51 -9.31
CA GLU A 8 -3.82 -0.29 -10.29
C GLU A 8 -5.15 -0.82 -9.77
N TYR A 9 -5.15 -2.02 -9.20
CA TYR A 9 -6.35 -2.63 -8.61
C TYR A 9 -6.91 -1.78 -7.47
N ILE A 10 -6.06 -1.29 -6.59
CA ILE A 10 -6.45 -0.42 -5.49
C ILE A 10 -7.13 0.85 -6.03
N LEU A 11 -6.52 1.46 -7.03
CA LEU A 11 -7.02 2.70 -7.62
C LEU A 11 -8.36 2.49 -8.34
N GLU A 12 -8.44 1.48 -9.19
CA GLU A 12 -9.64 1.19 -9.98
C GLU A 12 -10.85 0.81 -9.12
N ASN A 13 -10.62 0.20 -7.97
CA ASN A 13 -11.70 -0.24 -7.09
C ASN A 13 -11.92 0.69 -5.88
N ASN A 14 -11.28 1.86 -5.87
CA ASN A 14 -11.45 2.87 -4.82
C ASN A 14 -11.12 2.37 -3.42
N TYR A 15 -10.02 1.62 -3.28
CA TYR A 15 -9.61 1.05 -2.00
C TYR A 15 -8.63 1.91 -1.20
N VAL A 16 -8.23 3.08 -1.72
CA VAL A 16 -7.22 3.92 -1.04
C VAL A 16 -7.67 4.28 0.37
N GLU A 17 -8.88 4.81 0.53
CA GLU A 17 -9.35 5.24 1.85
C GLU A 17 -9.52 4.08 2.81
N GLN A 18 -9.97 2.92 2.31
CA GLN A 18 -10.08 1.72 3.12
C GLN A 18 -8.71 1.28 3.66
N ILE A 19 -7.69 1.33 2.82
CA ILE A 19 -6.32 0.96 3.23
C ILE A 19 -5.79 1.95 4.26
N LEU A 20 -5.99 3.25 4.02
CA LEU A 20 -5.54 4.29 4.97
C LEU A 20 -6.23 4.13 6.33
N ASP A 21 -7.51 3.79 6.32
CA ASP A 21 -8.25 3.54 7.55
C ASP A 21 -7.72 2.29 8.26
N ALA A 22 -7.42 1.23 7.51
CA ALA A 22 -6.90 -0.03 8.06
C ALA A 22 -5.56 0.14 8.77
N ILE A 23 -4.73 1.08 8.32
CA ILE A 23 -3.44 1.38 8.97
C ILE A 23 -3.55 2.54 9.96
N HIS A 24 -4.76 2.93 10.32
CA HIS A 24 -5.08 3.91 11.36
C HIS A 24 -4.64 5.35 11.06
N CYS A 25 -4.47 5.70 9.78
CA CYS A 25 -4.31 7.10 9.40
C CYS A 25 -5.61 7.84 9.73
N HIS A 26 -5.50 9.10 10.15
CA HIS A 26 -6.66 9.88 10.52
C HIS A 26 -6.84 11.10 9.62
N HIS A 27 -8.01 11.73 9.70
CA HIS A 27 -8.36 12.92 8.90
C HIS A 27 -8.18 12.66 7.40
N ILE A 28 -8.60 11.48 6.94
CA ILE A 28 -8.51 11.10 5.54
C ILE A 28 -9.45 11.99 4.74
N LYS A 29 -8.89 12.71 3.75
CA LYS A 29 -9.65 13.64 2.93
C LYS A 29 -9.23 13.54 1.47
N PHE A 30 -10.22 13.44 0.57
CA PHE A 30 -9.98 13.40 -0.87
C PHE A 30 -10.12 14.81 -1.47
N HIS A 31 -9.14 15.21 -2.26
CA HIS A 31 -9.09 16.53 -2.89
C HIS A 31 -9.26 16.49 -4.43
N GLY A 32 -9.59 15.32 -4.98
CA GLY A 32 -9.71 15.12 -6.43
C GLY A 32 -8.46 14.51 -7.03
N ASP A 33 -7.34 15.20 -6.94
CA ASP A 33 -6.07 14.73 -7.49
C ASP A 33 -5.21 14.00 -6.47
N TYR A 34 -5.56 14.06 -5.21
CA TYR A 34 -4.77 13.45 -4.13
C TYR A 34 -5.62 13.30 -2.86
N TRP A 35 -5.14 12.47 -1.95
CA TRP A 35 -5.67 12.34 -0.59
C TRP A 35 -4.66 12.94 0.38
N THR A 36 -5.16 13.51 1.48
CA THR A 36 -4.35 13.88 2.63
C THR A 36 -4.82 13.11 3.85
N CYS A 37 -3.91 12.85 4.78
CA CYS A 37 -4.26 12.25 6.06
C CYS A 37 -3.12 12.48 7.06
N GLY A 38 -3.37 12.15 8.32
CA GLY A 38 -2.37 12.23 9.37
C GLY A 38 -1.78 10.88 9.70
N ASN A 39 -0.55 10.88 10.20
CA ASN A 39 0.07 9.67 10.74
C ASN A 39 -0.73 9.16 11.94
N PRO A 40 -0.81 7.83 12.16
CA PRO A 40 -1.58 7.26 13.27
C PRO A 40 -1.23 7.85 14.64
N ASP A 41 0.03 8.18 14.85
CA ASP A 41 0.55 8.70 16.12
C ASP A 41 0.88 10.19 16.09
N GLY A 42 0.45 10.91 15.06
CA GLY A 42 0.79 12.32 14.88
C GLY A 42 -0.41 13.25 14.91
N ASP A 43 -0.16 14.53 15.16
CA ASP A 43 -1.21 15.56 15.26
C ASP A 43 -1.46 16.28 13.93
N ASN A 44 -0.53 16.22 13.00
CA ASN A 44 -0.64 16.92 11.72
C ASN A 44 -1.62 16.17 10.81
N THR A 45 -2.76 16.79 10.55
CA THR A 45 -3.85 16.18 9.77
C THR A 45 -3.55 16.07 8.28
N GLY A 46 -2.53 16.74 7.79
CA GLY A 46 -2.14 16.75 6.38
C GLY A 46 -0.71 16.29 6.14
N ALA A 47 -0.12 15.57 7.09
CA ALA A 47 1.28 15.16 7.02
C ALA A 47 1.57 14.21 5.85
N ILE A 48 0.58 13.45 5.41
CA ILE A 48 0.72 12.44 4.36
C ILE A 48 -0.11 12.86 3.15
N VAL A 49 0.49 12.77 1.97
CA VAL A 49 -0.18 13.02 0.69
C VAL A 49 -0.05 11.78 -0.18
N ILE A 50 -1.16 11.28 -0.69
CA ILE A 50 -1.17 10.16 -1.65
C ILE A 50 -1.78 10.69 -2.95
N TYR A 51 -1.05 10.58 -4.06
CA TYR A 51 -1.52 11.08 -5.34
C TYR A 51 -2.43 10.08 -6.03
N ASN A 52 -3.51 10.57 -6.62
CA ASN A 52 -4.50 9.79 -7.36
C ASN A 52 -3.96 9.50 -8.77
N THR A 53 -2.88 8.75 -8.84
CA THR A 53 -2.20 8.35 -10.07
C THR A 53 -1.92 6.86 -10.00
N GLU A 54 -1.57 6.26 -11.15
CA GLU A 54 -1.35 4.80 -11.22
C GLU A 54 -0.27 4.29 -10.28
N ASN A 55 0.69 5.13 -9.91
CA ASN A 55 1.74 4.74 -8.97
C ASN A 55 1.34 4.90 -7.50
N LEU A 56 0.22 5.58 -7.23
CA LEU A 56 -0.20 5.93 -5.88
C LEU A 56 0.98 6.46 -5.06
N SER A 57 1.72 7.39 -5.66
CA SER A 57 2.88 8.02 -5.01
C SER A 57 2.46 8.63 -3.69
N CYS A 58 3.30 8.46 -2.69
CA CYS A 58 3.00 8.88 -1.33
C CYS A 58 4.18 9.64 -0.73
N THR A 59 3.91 10.80 -0.16
CA THR A 59 4.91 11.57 0.57
C THR A 59 4.44 11.74 2.01
N ASN A 60 5.31 11.40 2.95
CA ASN A 60 5.06 11.64 4.37
C ASN A 60 5.98 12.78 4.81
N TYR A 61 5.43 13.97 4.97
CA TYR A 61 6.22 15.19 5.23
C TYR A 61 6.82 15.27 6.64
N THR A 62 6.30 14.49 7.58
CA THR A 62 6.77 14.56 8.97
C THR A 62 7.51 13.31 9.44
N ARG A 63 7.59 12.28 8.58
CA ARG A 63 8.26 11.01 8.91
C ARG A 63 9.07 10.52 7.72
N ARG A 64 10.24 9.98 7.98
CA ARG A 64 11.03 9.30 6.96
C ARG A 64 10.59 7.84 6.89
N MET A 65 9.99 7.44 5.77
CA MET A 65 9.43 6.09 5.64
C MET A 65 10.47 5.04 5.21
N ILE A 66 11.50 5.44 4.47
CA ILE A 66 12.53 4.54 3.98
C ILE A 66 13.92 5.18 4.13
N GLU A 67 14.96 4.36 4.08
CA GLU A 67 16.34 4.82 4.27
C GLU A 67 17.00 5.34 2.99
N THR A 68 16.41 5.07 1.81
CA THR A 68 16.96 5.49 0.52
C THR A 68 16.19 6.68 -0.02
N ASP A 69 16.72 7.30 -1.10
CA ASP A 69 16.10 8.48 -1.70
C ASP A 69 15.10 8.17 -2.82
N ARG A 70 14.73 6.90 -3.00
CA ARG A 70 13.74 6.56 -4.03
C ARG A 70 12.37 7.13 -3.69
N ALA A 71 11.54 7.30 -4.71
CA ALA A 71 10.16 7.69 -4.52
C ALA A 71 9.39 6.61 -3.75
N THR A 72 8.47 7.02 -2.91
CA THR A 72 7.64 6.13 -2.10
C THR A 72 6.19 6.13 -2.59
N ASP A 73 5.45 5.07 -2.23
CA ASP A 73 4.06 4.88 -2.63
C ASP A 73 3.22 4.39 -1.44
N ILE A 74 1.95 4.07 -1.71
CA ILE A 74 1.03 3.61 -0.66
C ILE A 74 1.50 2.31 0.00
N ILE A 75 2.21 1.44 -0.72
CA ILE A 75 2.73 0.20 -0.15
C ILE A 75 3.81 0.53 0.90
N ASP A 76 4.69 1.48 0.59
CA ASP A 76 5.70 1.96 1.55
C ASP A 76 5.04 2.53 2.80
N LEU A 77 3.95 3.25 2.64
CA LEU A 77 3.20 3.81 3.77
C LEU A 77 2.64 2.70 4.67
N VAL A 78 2.04 1.68 4.07
CA VAL A 78 1.52 0.52 4.82
C VAL A 78 2.64 -0.15 5.60
N CYS A 79 3.76 -0.43 4.95
CA CYS A 79 4.92 -1.07 5.59
C CYS A 79 5.45 -0.21 6.75
N PHE A 80 5.51 1.10 6.55
CA PHE A 80 5.99 2.02 7.58
C PHE A 80 5.06 2.05 8.78
N CYS A 81 3.76 2.24 8.56
CA CYS A 81 2.78 2.38 9.63
C CYS A 81 2.60 1.09 10.44
N GLU A 82 2.64 -0.06 9.77
CA GLU A 82 2.42 -1.36 10.41
C GLU A 82 3.73 -2.08 10.77
N LYS A 83 4.88 -1.47 10.48
CA LYS A 83 6.20 -2.04 10.75
C LYS A 83 6.38 -3.40 10.10
N LEU A 84 6.07 -3.46 8.81
CA LEU A 84 6.10 -4.68 8.01
C LEU A 84 7.23 -4.62 6.97
N SER A 85 7.72 -5.80 6.59
CA SER A 85 8.56 -5.93 5.41
C SER A 85 7.72 -5.73 4.15
N PHE A 86 8.38 -5.57 3.01
CA PHE A 86 7.66 -5.41 1.74
C PHE A 86 6.70 -6.58 1.45
N PRO A 87 7.14 -7.86 1.54
CA PRO A 87 6.22 -8.98 1.34
C PRO A 87 5.06 -9.00 2.33
N GLU A 88 5.32 -8.66 3.59
CA GLU A 88 4.28 -8.59 4.61
C GLU A 88 3.28 -7.47 4.32
N GLY A 89 3.77 -6.33 3.82
CA GLY A 89 2.92 -5.21 3.42
C GLY A 89 2.00 -5.57 2.26
N LEU A 90 2.54 -6.27 1.25
CA LEU A 90 1.73 -6.77 0.14
C LEU A 90 0.62 -7.70 0.64
N LYS A 91 0.97 -8.61 1.53
CA LYS A 91 0.01 -9.56 2.12
C LYS A 91 -1.08 -8.82 2.91
N PHE A 92 -0.68 -7.83 3.70
CA PHE A 92 -1.61 -7.00 4.47
C PHE A 92 -2.64 -6.35 3.53
N ILE A 93 -2.17 -5.72 2.45
CA ILE A 93 -3.05 -5.05 1.49
C ILE A 93 -3.96 -6.06 0.81
N CYS A 94 -3.43 -7.20 0.36
CA CYS A 94 -4.23 -8.23 -0.29
C CYS A 94 -5.35 -8.73 0.62
N GLN A 95 -5.06 -8.94 1.90
CA GLN A 95 -6.09 -9.35 2.87
C GLN A 95 -7.16 -8.27 3.03
N GLU A 96 -6.74 -7.00 3.08
CA GLU A 96 -7.66 -5.90 3.27
C GLU A 96 -8.61 -5.73 2.08
N VAL A 97 -8.11 -5.90 0.86
CA VAL A 97 -8.92 -5.73 -0.36
C VAL A 97 -9.54 -7.04 -0.86
N GLY A 98 -9.34 -8.14 -0.14
CA GLY A 98 -10.02 -9.40 -0.40
C GLY A 98 -9.45 -10.23 -1.54
N ILE A 99 -8.16 -10.12 -1.84
CA ILE A 99 -7.51 -10.95 -2.85
C ILE A 99 -6.45 -11.86 -2.21
N SER A 100 -6.17 -12.98 -2.88
CA SER A 100 -5.19 -13.95 -2.37
C SER A 100 -3.77 -13.52 -2.74
N TYR A 101 -2.93 -13.36 -1.73
CA TYR A 101 -1.53 -12.98 -1.93
C TYR A 101 -0.81 -13.97 -2.85
N TYR A 102 -0.88 -15.27 -2.55
CA TYR A 102 -0.15 -16.26 -3.32
C TYR A 102 -0.69 -16.44 -4.73
N HIS A 103 -1.97 -16.24 -4.93
CA HIS A 103 -2.58 -16.33 -6.25
C HIS A 103 -2.22 -15.11 -7.11
N ASP A 104 -2.33 -13.93 -6.54
CA ASP A 104 -2.25 -12.69 -7.30
C ASP A 104 -0.81 -12.19 -7.49
N PHE A 105 0.16 -12.73 -6.74
CA PHE A 105 1.58 -12.41 -6.87
C PHE A 105 2.38 -13.61 -7.38
N GLU A 106 1.77 -14.41 -8.24
CA GLU A 106 2.38 -15.61 -8.79
C GLU A 106 3.72 -15.35 -9.51
N SER A 107 3.83 -14.21 -10.18
CA SER A 107 5.06 -13.82 -10.87
C SER A 107 6.23 -13.56 -9.92
N ASP A 108 5.96 -13.28 -8.66
CA ASP A 108 6.97 -13.01 -7.64
C ASP A 108 7.36 -14.27 -6.86
N ILE A 109 6.78 -15.41 -7.20
CA ILE A 109 7.02 -16.69 -6.53
C ILE A 109 7.99 -17.51 -7.37
N PRO A 110 9.06 -18.11 -6.75
CA PRO A 110 9.96 -19.01 -7.49
C PRO A 110 9.20 -20.14 -8.17
N GLU A 111 9.71 -20.58 -9.32
CA GLU A 111 9.05 -21.60 -10.14
C GLU A 111 8.70 -22.87 -9.37
N SER A 112 9.58 -23.30 -8.47
CA SER A 112 9.34 -24.48 -7.64
C SER A 112 8.12 -24.33 -6.74
N LEU A 113 7.88 -23.12 -6.25
CA LEU A 113 6.72 -22.84 -5.39
C LEU A 113 5.44 -22.69 -6.20
N LYS A 114 5.53 -22.23 -7.45
CA LYS A 114 4.36 -22.15 -8.34
C LYS A 114 3.80 -23.54 -8.61
N ILE A 115 4.65 -24.53 -8.79
CA ILE A 115 4.24 -25.92 -9.00
C ILE A 115 3.48 -26.43 -7.79
N LEU A 116 3.98 -26.18 -6.57
CA LEU A 116 3.32 -26.59 -5.34
C LEU A 116 1.97 -25.90 -5.18
N LYS A 117 1.89 -24.65 -5.54
CA LYS A 117 0.66 -23.87 -5.48
C LYS A 117 -0.40 -24.45 -6.41
N LEU A 118 -0.02 -24.87 -7.61
CA LEU A 118 -0.96 -25.44 -8.58
C LEU A 118 -1.53 -26.78 -8.13
N VAL A 119 -0.77 -27.53 -7.34
CA VAL A 119 -1.22 -28.83 -6.79
C VAL A 119 -2.23 -28.64 -5.68
N ASN A 120 -2.12 -27.57 -4.95
CA ASN A 120 -3.01 -27.26 -3.83
C ASN A 120 -4.21 -26.42 -4.26
#